data_d40ae5b1f4c84f5c0cdebaac053d5839
#
_entry.id   d40ae5b1f4c84f5c0cdebaac053d5839
#
_cell.length_a   1.000
_cell.length_b   1.000
_cell.length_c   1.000
_cell.angle_alpha   90.00
_cell.angle_beta   90.00
_cell.angle_gamma   90.00
#
_symmetry.space_group_name_H-M   'P 1'
#
loop_
_entity.id
_entity.type
_entity.pdbx_description
1 polymer ?
#
loop_
_entity_poly.entity_id
_entity_poly.type
_entity_poly.pdbx_seq_one_letter_code
_entity_poly.pdbx_strand_id
1 'polypeptide(L)'
;MLGLTLEGGASRTVYSCGIMDALLEDKIIADYVIGVSAGAAFGVSYCSGQIGRNLRLATEFMGTKKYMGARHLIDPKNRCYYNLDYAYNVVPNVELPFDYEAYRNFKGRFCAVVTNVKNGKAEYMDVPKDDTHWNLLRATCALPLLFPEIEINGEKYMDGGISDSIPYLQAIKAGCDKNIVVLTRPKGYVKTQEPATKLAIKYYHKHPEFAEAIATRAERYNKCIAELMELKAEGKVFVFTPKTTFGVGRTEGDPVKLRKLYDYGYNHAKWAMDDLKKYLCK
;
A
#
# COMPACT_ATOMS: atom_id res chain seq x y z
N MET A 1 8.57 -19.78 5.33
CA MET A 1 7.84 -18.96 4.32
C MET A 1 8.39 -17.55 4.29
N LEU A 2 8.49 -16.95 3.10
CA LEU A 2 8.89 -15.56 2.90
C LEU A 2 7.66 -14.64 2.91
N GLY A 3 7.64 -13.65 3.81
CA GLY A 3 6.66 -12.57 3.85
C GLY A 3 7.18 -11.30 3.19
N LEU A 4 6.33 -10.60 2.44
CA LEU A 4 6.57 -9.25 1.90
C LEU A 4 5.49 -8.32 2.41
N THR A 5 5.87 -7.35 3.25
CA THR A 5 4.98 -6.32 3.78
C THR A 5 5.20 -5.00 3.06
N LEU A 6 4.11 -4.42 2.52
CA LEU A 6 4.12 -3.20 1.72
C LEU A 6 3.33 -2.09 2.46
N GLU A 7 4.05 -1.11 3.01
CA GLU A 7 3.43 0.08 3.61
C GLU A 7 2.67 0.90 2.56
N GLY A 8 1.54 1.47 2.94
CA GLY A 8 0.83 2.45 2.14
C GLY A 8 1.51 3.82 2.12
N GLY A 9 1.23 4.63 1.09
CA GLY A 9 1.86 5.95 0.99
C GLY A 9 1.34 6.80 -0.17
N ALA A 10 0.30 6.34 -0.86
CA ALA A 10 -0.19 6.92 -2.11
C ALA A 10 0.99 7.08 -3.11
N SER A 11 1.26 8.27 -3.68
CA SER A 11 2.34 8.43 -4.67
C SER A 11 3.74 8.10 -4.13
N ARG A 12 3.99 8.15 -2.81
CA ARG A 12 5.28 7.74 -2.23
C ARG A 12 5.56 6.24 -2.37
N THR A 13 4.52 5.42 -2.52
CA THR A 13 4.65 3.97 -2.71
C THR A 13 5.33 3.60 -4.04
N VAL A 14 5.51 4.57 -4.95
CA VAL A 14 6.29 4.38 -6.18
C VAL A 14 7.74 3.95 -5.88
N TYR A 15 8.31 4.34 -4.74
CA TYR A 15 9.57 3.78 -4.24
C TYR A 15 9.49 2.26 -4.05
N SER A 16 8.40 1.77 -3.45
CA SER A 16 8.19 0.33 -3.26
C SER A 16 8.01 -0.41 -4.59
N CYS A 17 7.48 0.27 -5.62
CA CYS A 17 7.34 -0.32 -6.95
C CYS A 17 8.70 -0.68 -7.56
N GLY A 18 9.69 0.21 -7.43
CA GLY A 18 11.05 -0.09 -7.89
C GLY A 18 11.69 -1.26 -7.14
N ILE A 19 11.46 -1.34 -5.82
CA ILE A 19 11.94 -2.48 -5.02
C ILE A 19 11.27 -3.78 -5.48
N MET A 20 9.96 -3.79 -5.66
CA MET A 20 9.21 -4.97 -6.10
C MET A 20 9.71 -5.48 -7.45
N ASP A 21 9.97 -4.60 -8.40
CA ASP A 21 10.46 -4.98 -9.72
C ASP A 21 11.89 -5.57 -9.63
N ALA A 22 12.77 -4.99 -8.80
CA ALA A 22 14.10 -5.56 -8.56
C ALA A 22 14.05 -6.94 -7.87
N LEU A 23 13.11 -7.16 -6.94
CA LEU A 23 12.89 -8.48 -6.33
C LEU A 23 12.43 -9.51 -7.36
N LEU A 24 11.51 -9.13 -8.26
CA LEU A 24 11.02 -10.01 -9.33
C LEU A 24 12.14 -10.41 -10.30
N GLU A 25 12.99 -9.47 -10.71
CA GLU A 25 14.13 -9.76 -11.59
C GLU A 25 15.13 -10.74 -10.96
N ASP A 26 15.34 -10.61 -9.64
CA ASP A 26 16.19 -11.55 -8.89
C ASP A 26 15.45 -12.81 -8.44
N LYS A 27 14.22 -13.04 -8.95
CA LYS A 27 13.38 -14.21 -8.67
C LYS A 27 13.08 -14.42 -7.18
N ILE A 28 13.06 -13.34 -6.42
CA ILE A 28 12.66 -13.34 -5.02
C ILE A 28 11.14 -13.17 -4.99
N ILE A 29 10.43 -14.28 -4.84
CA ILE A 29 8.96 -14.35 -4.83
C ILE A 29 8.51 -14.72 -3.42
N ALA A 30 7.72 -13.83 -2.79
CA ALA A 30 7.19 -14.06 -1.46
C ALA A 30 6.03 -15.07 -1.47
N ASP A 31 6.00 -15.91 -0.44
CA ASP A 31 4.89 -16.86 -0.20
C ASP A 31 3.64 -16.14 0.35
N TYR A 32 3.86 -15.06 1.10
CA TYR A 32 2.82 -14.24 1.68
C TYR A 32 3.11 -12.77 1.44
N VAL A 33 2.26 -12.11 0.69
CA VAL A 33 2.33 -10.66 0.44
C VAL A 33 1.20 -10.00 1.21
N ILE A 34 1.51 -8.94 1.97
CA ILE A 34 0.51 -8.14 2.67
C ILE A 34 0.74 -6.66 2.41
N GLY A 35 -0.30 -5.97 1.98
CA GLY A 35 -0.22 -4.56 1.62
C GLY A 35 -1.31 -3.71 2.26
N VAL A 36 -1.03 -2.42 2.38
CA VAL A 36 -1.95 -1.41 2.90
C VAL A 36 -2.10 -0.29 1.88
N SER A 37 -3.34 0.12 1.56
CA SER A 37 -3.56 1.27 0.68
C SER A 37 -2.82 1.09 -0.65
N ALA A 38 -2.07 2.07 -1.11
CA ALA A 38 -1.26 1.99 -2.31
C ALA A 38 -0.23 0.82 -2.28
N GLY A 39 0.20 0.37 -1.10
CA GLY A 39 1.04 -0.82 -0.96
C GLY A 39 0.34 -2.08 -1.48
N ALA A 40 -0.95 -2.24 -1.21
CA ALA A 40 -1.76 -3.31 -1.78
C ALA A 40 -2.07 -3.05 -3.26
N ALA A 41 -2.49 -1.83 -3.62
CA ALA A 41 -2.87 -1.51 -4.99
C ALA A 41 -1.72 -1.71 -6.01
N PHE A 42 -0.48 -1.45 -5.62
CA PHE A 42 0.69 -1.75 -6.44
C PHE A 42 1.22 -3.18 -6.25
N GLY A 43 1.01 -3.76 -5.05
CA GLY A 43 1.46 -5.11 -4.71
C GLY A 43 0.86 -6.20 -5.62
N VAL A 44 -0.34 -5.97 -6.16
CA VAL A 44 -0.97 -6.90 -7.10
C VAL A 44 -0.14 -7.10 -8.38
N SER A 45 0.59 -6.07 -8.86
CA SER A 45 1.49 -6.20 -10.01
C SER A 45 2.72 -7.05 -9.70
N TYR A 46 3.21 -7.02 -8.46
CA TYR A 46 4.25 -7.95 -8.02
C TYR A 46 3.73 -9.40 -8.01
N CYS A 47 2.53 -9.63 -7.49
CA CYS A 47 1.93 -10.97 -7.45
C CYS A 47 1.63 -11.54 -8.85
N SER A 48 1.41 -10.68 -9.86
CA SER A 48 1.23 -11.09 -11.26
C SER A 48 2.55 -11.13 -12.05
N GLY A 49 3.70 -10.79 -11.43
CA GLY A 49 5.01 -10.79 -12.10
C GLY A 49 5.17 -9.70 -13.17
N GLN A 50 4.32 -8.67 -13.17
CA GLN A 50 4.33 -7.62 -14.21
C GLN A 50 5.36 -6.52 -13.91
N ILE A 51 6.63 -6.80 -14.20
CA ILE A 51 7.74 -5.84 -14.09
C ILE A 51 7.46 -4.61 -14.95
N GLY A 52 7.74 -3.40 -14.40
CA GLY A 52 7.55 -2.12 -15.07
C GLY A 52 6.10 -1.62 -15.13
N ARG A 53 5.09 -2.47 -14.87
CA ARG A 53 3.68 -2.05 -14.94
C ARG A 53 3.37 -0.91 -13.98
N ASN A 54 3.84 -0.99 -12.74
CA ASN A 54 3.62 0.05 -11.74
C ASN A 54 4.30 1.37 -12.10
N LEU A 55 5.47 1.33 -12.72
CA LEU A 55 6.15 2.53 -13.22
C LEU A 55 5.31 3.20 -14.31
N ARG A 56 4.82 2.43 -15.28
CA ARG A 56 3.93 2.96 -16.33
C ARG A 56 2.65 3.56 -15.74
N LEU A 57 2.01 2.86 -14.79
CA LEU A 57 0.83 3.37 -14.08
C LEU A 57 1.14 4.74 -13.42
N ALA A 58 2.28 4.85 -12.74
CA ALA A 58 2.66 6.06 -12.05
C ALA A 58 2.98 7.23 -13.01
N THR A 59 3.70 6.97 -14.10
CA THR A 59 4.22 8.02 -14.99
C THR A 59 3.28 8.38 -16.14
N GLU A 60 2.45 7.44 -16.61
CA GLU A 60 1.57 7.65 -17.76
C GLU A 60 0.14 8.04 -17.34
N PHE A 61 -0.33 7.61 -16.15
CA PHE A 61 -1.74 7.71 -15.75
C PHE A 61 -1.98 8.55 -14.51
N MET A 62 -1.25 8.32 -13.41
CA MET A 62 -1.56 8.91 -12.10
C MET A 62 -1.59 10.44 -12.10
N GLY A 63 -0.72 11.11 -12.87
CA GLY A 63 -0.67 12.56 -12.99
C GLY A 63 -1.77 13.17 -13.87
N THR A 64 -2.58 12.35 -14.53
CA THR A 64 -3.59 12.84 -15.48
C THR A 64 -4.85 13.35 -14.77
N LYS A 65 -5.50 14.34 -15.38
CA LYS A 65 -6.80 14.83 -14.90
C LYS A 65 -7.90 13.75 -14.93
N LYS A 66 -7.75 12.70 -15.76
CA LYS A 66 -8.66 11.54 -15.76
C LYS A 66 -8.56 10.72 -14.49
N TYR A 67 -7.33 10.56 -13.96
CA TYR A 67 -7.04 9.68 -12.83
C TYR A 67 -7.35 10.33 -11.48
N MET A 68 -6.90 11.58 -11.25
CA MET A 68 -7.10 12.27 -9.98
C MET A 68 -7.31 13.79 -10.15
N GLY A 69 -7.93 14.41 -9.15
CA GLY A 69 -8.13 15.85 -9.09
C GLY A 69 -9.40 16.26 -8.34
N ALA A 70 -9.43 17.51 -7.89
CA ALA A 70 -10.54 18.06 -7.09
C ALA A 70 -11.91 17.97 -7.79
N ARG A 71 -11.94 18.01 -9.14
CA ARG A 71 -13.19 17.89 -9.93
C ARG A 71 -13.96 16.59 -9.63
N HIS A 72 -13.24 15.51 -9.27
CA HIS A 72 -13.87 14.24 -9.00
C HIS A 72 -14.58 14.19 -7.63
N LEU A 73 -14.24 15.11 -6.71
CA LEU A 73 -14.94 15.25 -5.42
C LEU A 73 -16.37 15.75 -5.57
N ILE A 74 -16.63 16.58 -6.59
CA ILE A 74 -17.95 17.15 -6.85
C ILE A 74 -18.78 16.30 -7.83
N ASP A 75 -18.23 15.26 -8.42
CA ASP A 75 -18.97 14.30 -9.25
C ASP A 75 -19.87 13.44 -8.37
N PRO A 76 -21.22 13.51 -8.51
CA PRO A 76 -22.14 12.74 -7.67
C PRO A 76 -21.94 11.22 -7.73
N LYS A 77 -21.40 10.72 -8.85
CA LYS A 77 -21.16 9.29 -9.07
C LYS A 77 -19.84 8.81 -8.47
N ASN A 78 -18.88 9.72 -8.24
CA ASN A 78 -17.54 9.36 -7.76
C ASN A 78 -17.30 9.83 -6.32
N ARG A 79 -17.54 11.11 -6.00
CA ARG A 79 -17.33 11.73 -4.67
C ARG A 79 -16.00 11.38 -4.02
N CYS A 80 -14.95 11.28 -4.82
CA CYS A 80 -13.61 10.85 -4.43
C CYS A 80 -12.58 11.72 -5.14
N TYR A 81 -11.42 11.97 -4.54
CA TYR A 81 -10.33 12.70 -5.19
C TYR A 81 -9.77 11.96 -6.41
N TYR A 82 -9.80 10.63 -6.37
CA TYR A 82 -9.45 9.76 -7.50
C TYR A 82 -10.72 9.39 -8.27
N ASN A 83 -10.61 9.26 -9.58
CA ASN A 83 -11.66 8.66 -10.39
C ASN A 83 -11.61 7.13 -10.21
N LEU A 84 -12.47 6.60 -9.35
CA LEU A 84 -12.44 5.20 -8.95
C LEU A 84 -12.73 4.26 -10.12
N ASP A 85 -13.67 4.63 -11.00
CA ASP A 85 -13.96 3.82 -12.17
C ASP A 85 -12.76 3.81 -13.13
N TYR A 86 -12.18 4.98 -13.41
CA TYR A 86 -11.01 5.06 -14.27
C TYR A 86 -9.82 4.28 -13.71
N ALA A 87 -9.50 4.45 -12.43
CA ALA A 87 -8.33 3.84 -11.79
C ALA A 87 -8.43 2.32 -11.63
N TYR A 88 -9.63 1.82 -11.32
CA TYR A 88 -9.83 0.40 -10.97
C TYR A 88 -10.62 -0.42 -11.99
N ASN A 89 -11.16 0.22 -13.03
CA ASN A 89 -11.87 -0.47 -14.10
C ASN A 89 -11.23 -0.16 -15.47
N VAL A 90 -11.18 1.11 -15.89
CA VAL A 90 -10.70 1.46 -17.24
C VAL A 90 -9.20 1.18 -17.39
N VAL A 91 -8.36 1.67 -16.47
CA VAL A 91 -6.91 1.49 -16.57
C VAL A 91 -6.53 0.00 -16.58
N PRO A 92 -6.92 -0.84 -15.60
CA PRO A 92 -6.46 -2.23 -15.57
C PRO A 92 -7.10 -3.14 -16.62
N ASN A 93 -8.22 -2.74 -17.22
CA ASN A 93 -8.90 -3.61 -18.19
C ASN A 93 -8.76 -3.13 -19.64
N VAL A 94 -8.37 -1.84 -19.87
CA VAL A 94 -8.34 -1.25 -21.21
C VAL A 94 -7.03 -0.56 -21.52
N GLU A 95 -6.61 0.43 -20.71
CA GLU A 95 -5.48 1.30 -21.07
C GLU A 95 -4.11 0.71 -20.69
N LEU A 96 -4.02 0.00 -19.58
CA LEU A 96 -2.83 -0.71 -19.09
C LEU A 96 -3.25 -2.08 -18.57
N PRO A 97 -3.57 -3.04 -19.44
CA PRO A 97 -4.15 -4.31 -19.07
C PRO A 97 -3.37 -5.03 -17.97
N PHE A 98 -4.14 -5.53 -16.98
CA PHE A 98 -3.61 -6.34 -15.91
C PHE A 98 -3.63 -7.81 -16.32
N ASP A 99 -2.59 -8.55 -16.01
CA ASP A 99 -2.50 -9.98 -16.28
C ASP A 99 -3.20 -10.79 -15.18
N TYR A 100 -4.51 -10.96 -15.34
CA TYR A 100 -5.34 -11.74 -14.42
C TYR A 100 -4.97 -13.21 -14.40
N GLU A 101 -4.46 -13.76 -15.53
CA GLU A 101 -4.05 -15.15 -15.59
C GLU A 101 -2.79 -15.40 -14.77
N ALA A 102 -1.76 -14.55 -14.95
CA ALA A 102 -0.56 -14.61 -14.13
C ALA A 102 -0.88 -14.44 -12.64
N TYR A 103 -1.81 -13.52 -12.30
CA TYR A 103 -2.23 -13.33 -10.91
C TYR A 103 -2.96 -14.57 -10.35
N ARG A 104 -3.87 -15.19 -11.11
CA ARG A 104 -4.50 -16.46 -10.69
C ARG A 104 -3.47 -17.56 -10.44
N ASN A 105 -2.40 -17.60 -11.23
CA ASN A 105 -1.31 -18.57 -11.12
C ASN A 105 -0.29 -18.26 -10.02
N PHE A 106 -0.35 -17.10 -9.40
CA PHE A 106 0.51 -16.78 -8.25
C PHE A 106 0.30 -17.81 -7.12
N LYS A 107 1.38 -18.48 -6.72
CA LYS A 107 1.33 -19.58 -5.73
C LYS A 107 1.24 -19.10 -4.29
N GLY A 108 1.66 -17.85 -4.04
CA GLY A 108 1.57 -17.24 -2.72
C GLY A 108 0.16 -16.75 -2.39
N ARG A 109 0.02 -16.28 -1.16
CA ARG A 109 -1.17 -15.61 -0.65
C ARG A 109 -0.97 -14.09 -0.72
N PHE A 110 -1.97 -13.36 -1.21
CA PHE A 110 -1.94 -11.90 -1.21
C PHE A 110 -3.07 -11.35 -0.34
N CYS A 111 -2.71 -10.58 0.68
CA CYS A 111 -3.60 -10.03 1.67
C CYS A 111 -3.59 -8.49 1.62
N ALA A 112 -4.76 -7.86 1.75
CA ALA A 112 -4.89 -6.43 1.93
C ALA A 112 -5.49 -6.11 3.31
N VAL A 113 -5.01 -5.04 3.93
CA VAL A 113 -5.54 -4.57 5.21
C VAL A 113 -6.63 -3.52 4.96
N VAL A 114 -7.75 -3.66 5.63
CA VAL A 114 -8.83 -2.68 5.67
C VAL A 114 -9.19 -2.36 7.11
N THR A 115 -9.79 -1.20 7.35
CA THR A 115 -10.32 -0.82 8.67
C THR A 115 -11.82 -0.91 8.64
N ASN A 116 -12.42 -1.75 9.50
CA ASN A 116 -13.87 -1.85 9.64
C ASN A 116 -14.41 -0.58 10.30
N VAL A 117 -15.40 0.08 9.67
CA VAL A 117 -15.98 1.35 10.14
C VAL A 117 -16.79 1.18 11.42
N LYS A 118 -17.36 0.00 11.66
CA LYS A 118 -18.19 -0.27 12.81
C LYS A 118 -17.39 -0.36 14.12
N ASN A 119 -16.20 -0.98 14.07
CA ASN A 119 -15.43 -1.29 15.28
C ASN A 119 -13.98 -0.74 15.27
N GLY A 120 -13.58 -0.01 14.22
CA GLY A 120 -12.26 0.60 14.09
C GLY A 120 -11.08 -0.37 13.99
N LYS A 121 -11.32 -1.68 13.87
CA LYS A 121 -10.27 -2.71 13.87
C LYS A 121 -9.74 -2.98 12.47
N ALA A 122 -8.48 -3.41 12.41
CA ALA A 122 -7.89 -3.94 11.20
C ALA A 122 -8.49 -5.30 10.87
N GLU A 123 -8.85 -5.48 9.62
CA GLU A 123 -9.18 -6.78 9.04
C GLU A 123 -8.22 -7.09 7.90
N TYR A 124 -7.80 -8.34 7.85
CA TYR A 124 -6.78 -8.85 6.92
C TYR A 124 -7.46 -9.81 5.96
N MET A 125 -7.71 -9.33 4.75
CA MET A 125 -8.50 -10.06 3.76
C MET A 125 -7.65 -10.49 2.58
N ASP A 126 -7.86 -11.71 2.11
CA ASP A 126 -7.24 -12.16 0.85
C ASP A 126 -7.80 -11.39 -0.32
N VAL A 127 -6.91 -10.87 -1.17
CA VAL A 127 -7.31 -10.19 -2.40
C VAL A 127 -7.81 -11.26 -3.39
N PRO A 128 -9.11 -11.22 -3.78
CA PRO A 128 -9.67 -12.23 -4.66
C PRO A 128 -8.93 -12.27 -6.01
N LYS A 129 -8.71 -13.46 -6.54
CA LYS A 129 -7.98 -13.66 -7.81
C LYS A 129 -8.86 -13.47 -9.05
N ASP A 130 -10.16 -13.36 -8.87
CA ASP A 130 -11.20 -13.22 -9.89
C ASP A 130 -11.96 -11.89 -9.83
N ASP A 131 -11.63 -11.01 -8.85
CA ASP A 131 -12.24 -9.68 -8.73
C ASP A 131 -11.63 -8.70 -9.74
N THR A 132 -12.34 -8.47 -10.84
CA THR A 132 -11.97 -7.49 -11.87
C THR A 132 -12.38 -6.05 -11.51
N HIS A 133 -13.14 -5.86 -10.45
CA HIS A 133 -13.58 -4.55 -9.94
C HIS A 133 -12.71 -4.03 -8.81
N TRP A 134 -11.85 -4.88 -8.25
CA TRP A 134 -10.88 -4.52 -7.21
C TRP A 134 -11.51 -3.90 -5.95
N ASN A 135 -12.68 -4.40 -5.52
CA ASN A 135 -13.40 -3.82 -4.39
C ASN A 135 -12.57 -3.76 -3.11
N LEU A 136 -11.79 -4.81 -2.83
CA LEU A 136 -10.92 -4.83 -1.66
C LEU A 136 -9.74 -3.82 -1.80
N LEU A 137 -9.18 -3.65 -3.00
CA LEU A 137 -8.14 -2.64 -3.24
C LEU A 137 -8.69 -1.22 -3.17
N ARG A 138 -9.95 -1.00 -3.57
CA ARG A 138 -10.64 0.28 -3.35
C ARG A 138 -10.80 0.56 -1.85
N ALA A 139 -11.25 -0.44 -1.07
CA ALA A 139 -11.47 -0.31 0.35
C ALA A 139 -10.17 0.00 1.12
N THR A 140 -9.08 -0.74 0.84
CA THR A 140 -7.79 -0.49 1.51
C THR A 140 -7.19 0.88 1.18
N CYS A 141 -7.60 1.52 0.07
CA CYS A 141 -7.18 2.87 -0.33
C CYS A 141 -8.16 3.98 0.10
N ALA A 142 -9.29 3.64 0.70
CA ALA A 142 -10.37 4.58 1.00
C ALA A 142 -10.05 5.44 2.24
N LEU A 143 -9.37 6.56 2.02
CA LEU A 143 -9.05 7.53 3.09
C LEU A 143 -10.30 8.31 3.53
N PRO A 144 -10.52 8.49 4.86
CA PRO A 144 -11.60 9.31 5.39
C PRO A 144 -11.65 10.71 4.76
N LEU A 145 -12.86 11.21 4.49
CA LEU A 145 -13.16 12.50 3.87
C LEU A 145 -12.75 12.64 2.39
N LEU A 146 -11.91 11.76 1.87
CA LEU A 146 -11.45 11.79 0.47
C LEU A 146 -12.07 10.69 -0.38
N PHE A 147 -12.60 9.65 0.26
CA PHE A 147 -13.24 8.50 -0.38
C PHE A 147 -14.58 8.20 0.30
N PRO A 148 -15.54 7.60 -0.42
CA PRO A 148 -16.69 6.96 0.22
C PRO A 148 -16.24 5.72 1.00
N GLU A 149 -17.06 5.32 1.97
CA GLU A 149 -16.96 4.01 2.59
C GLU A 149 -17.23 2.93 1.55
N ILE A 150 -16.42 1.88 1.53
CA ILE A 150 -16.57 0.77 0.57
C ILE A 150 -17.24 -0.39 1.29
N GLU A 151 -18.36 -0.85 0.74
CA GLU A 151 -19.09 -1.99 1.26
C GLU A 151 -18.54 -3.30 0.68
N ILE A 152 -18.25 -4.26 1.57
CA ILE A 152 -17.85 -5.64 1.22
C ILE A 152 -18.66 -6.57 2.13
N ASN A 153 -19.44 -7.46 1.55
CA ASN A 153 -20.27 -8.44 2.29
C ASN A 153 -21.18 -7.82 3.38
N GLY A 154 -21.74 -6.64 3.12
CA GLY A 154 -22.65 -5.95 4.05
C GLY A 154 -21.98 -5.16 5.17
N GLU A 155 -20.65 -5.17 5.27
CA GLU A 155 -19.87 -4.35 6.20
C GLU A 155 -19.14 -3.23 5.45
N LYS A 156 -18.88 -2.12 6.14
CA LYS A 156 -18.23 -0.93 5.56
C LYS A 156 -16.79 -0.80 5.98
N TYR A 157 -15.94 -0.55 5.01
CA TYR A 157 -14.49 -0.49 5.19
C TYR A 157 -13.88 0.80 4.67
N MET A 158 -12.76 1.17 5.29
CA MET A 158 -11.91 2.29 4.92
C MET A 158 -10.44 1.85 4.91
N ASP A 159 -9.52 2.78 4.57
CA ASP A 159 -8.08 2.56 4.43
C ASP A 159 -7.49 1.80 5.64
N GLY A 160 -6.82 0.69 5.35
CA GLY A 160 -6.20 -0.15 6.37
C GLY A 160 -5.14 0.57 7.20
N GLY A 161 -4.50 1.59 6.65
CA GLY A 161 -3.52 2.39 7.37
C GLY A 161 -4.10 3.25 8.51
N ILE A 162 -5.41 3.22 8.72
CA ILE A 162 -6.05 3.82 9.90
C ILE A 162 -5.79 2.94 11.12
N SER A 163 -5.95 1.63 11.00
CA SER A 163 -5.83 0.67 12.09
C SER A 163 -4.46 -0.03 12.12
N ASP A 164 -3.91 -0.44 10.97
CA ASP A 164 -2.58 -1.06 10.86
C ASP A 164 -1.88 -0.57 9.58
N SER A 165 -0.91 0.33 9.75
CA SER A 165 -0.20 0.95 8.62
C SER A 165 0.96 0.10 8.08
N ILE A 166 1.50 -0.85 8.89
CA ILE A 166 2.67 -1.68 8.55
C ILE A 166 2.45 -3.09 9.12
N PRO A 167 1.69 -3.93 8.42
CA PRO A 167 1.14 -5.18 8.96
C PRO A 167 2.14 -6.35 8.99
N TYR A 168 3.42 -6.10 9.30
CA TYR A 168 4.45 -7.14 9.33
C TYR A 168 4.20 -8.19 10.42
N LEU A 169 3.57 -7.81 11.53
CA LEU A 169 3.19 -8.76 12.58
C LEU A 169 2.17 -9.78 12.08
N GLN A 170 1.31 -9.38 11.15
CA GLN A 170 0.35 -10.32 10.53
C GLN A 170 1.06 -11.31 9.61
N ALA A 171 2.13 -10.92 8.91
CA ALA A 171 2.95 -11.84 8.14
C ALA A 171 3.66 -12.87 9.06
N ILE A 172 4.20 -12.41 10.20
CA ILE A 172 4.80 -13.30 11.20
C ILE A 172 3.74 -14.28 11.75
N LYS A 173 2.54 -13.79 12.09
CA LYS A 173 1.42 -14.66 12.57
C LYS A 173 0.95 -15.65 11.51
N ALA A 174 1.06 -15.32 10.24
CA ALA A 174 0.76 -16.23 9.13
C ALA A 174 1.82 -17.33 8.94
N GLY A 175 2.91 -17.31 9.73
CA GLY A 175 3.98 -18.32 9.71
C GLY A 175 5.18 -17.92 8.86
N CYS A 176 5.32 -16.64 8.48
CA CYS A 176 6.51 -16.19 7.77
C CYS A 176 7.70 -16.06 8.73
N ASP A 177 8.70 -16.89 8.56
CA ASP A 177 9.97 -16.91 9.29
C ASP A 177 10.99 -15.91 8.72
N LYS A 178 10.86 -15.57 7.45
CA LYS A 178 11.60 -14.51 6.76
C LYS A 178 10.65 -13.41 6.31
N ASN A 179 10.97 -12.16 6.64
CA ASN A 179 10.09 -11.02 6.35
C ASN A 179 10.85 -9.86 5.73
N ILE A 180 10.43 -9.46 4.55
CA ILE A 180 10.85 -8.21 3.89
C ILE A 180 9.78 -7.17 4.15
N VAL A 181 10.15 -6.02 4.70
CA VAL A 181 9.25 -4.89 4.95
C VAL A 181 9.69 -3.69 4.14
N VAL A 182 8.80 -3.11 3.35
CA VAL A 182 9.08 -1.94 2.52
C VAL A 182 8.31 -0.74 3.05
N LEU A 183 9.06 0.24 3.57
CA LEU A 183 8.54 1.50 4.09
C LEU A 183 8.55 2.58 3.02
N THR A 184 7.62 3.51 3.11
CA THR A 184 7.45 4.63 2.16
C THR A 184 7.84 5.98 2.75
N ARG A 185 8.10 6.02 4.07
CA ARG A 185 8.54 7.23 4.78
C ARG A 185 10.06 7.22 5.00
N PRO A 186 10.70 8.39 4.95
CA PRO A 186 12.14 8.48 5.19
C PRO A 186 12.52 8.02 6.59
N LYS A 187 13.76 7.54 6.74
CA LYS A 187 14.35 7.20 8.04
C LYS A 187 14.22 8.40 8.99
N GLY A 188 13.78 8.13 10.22
CA GLY A 188 13.59 9.17 11.26
C GLY A 188 12.27 9.94 11.15
N TYR A 189 11.39 9.59 10.21
CA TYR A 189 10.05 10.17 10.15
C TYR A 189 9.25 9.82 11.41
N VAL A 190 8.70 10.84 12.04
CA VAL A 190 7.74 10.71 13.15
C VAL A 190 6.38 11.17 12.65
N LYS A 191 5.39 10.31 12.75
CA LYS A 191 4.03 10.63 12.34
C LYS A 191 3.39 11.56 13.39
N THR A 192 2.79 12.64 12.92
CA THR A 192 1.99 13.56 13.74
C THR A 192 0.52 13.51 13.30
N GLN A 193 -0.36 14.06 14.12
CA GLN A 193 -1.74 14.23 13.73
C GLN A 193 -1.84 15.24 12.58
N GLU A 194 -2.53 14.86 11.52
CA GLU A 194 -2.79 15.73 10.37
C GLU A 194 -3.95 16.70 10.71
N PRO A 195 -4.00 17.93 10.16
CA PRO A 195 -5.10 18.87 10.41
C PRO A 195 -6.49 18.28 10.12
N ALA A 196 -6.60 17.44 9.09
CA ALA A 196 -7.85 16.77 8.74
C ALA A 196 -8.30 15.71 9.75
N THR A 197 -7.43 15.27 10.68
CA THR A 197 -7.77 14.25 11.70
C THR A 197 -8.94 14.69 12.58
N LYS A 198 -8.91 15.93 13.07
CA LYS A 198 -10.01 16.47 13.90
C LYS A 198 -11.36 16.49 13.16
N LEU A 199 -11.33 16.85 11.88
CA LEU A 199 -12.53 16.86 11.04
C LEU A 199 -13.04 15.44 10.80
N ALA A 200 -12.16 14.48 10.52
CA ALA A 200 -12.53 13.08 10.36
C ALA A 200 -13.15 12.49 11.64
N ILE A 201 -12.54 12.73 12.81
CA ILE A 201 -13.11 12.31 14.11
C ILE A 201 -14.53 12.87 14.29
N LYS A 202 -14.72 14.17 13.99
CA LYS A 202 -16.06 14.79 14.09
C LYS A 202 -17.05 14.20 13.08
N TYR A 203 -16.61 13.90 11.87
CA TYR A 203 -17.47 13.30 10.84
C TYR A 203 -17.92 11.88 11.24
N TYR A 204 -17.02 11.08 11.79
CA TYR A 204 -17.29 9.71 12.23
C TYR A 204 -17.75 9.58 13.69
N HIS A 205 -18.32 10.64 14.28
CA HIS A 205 -18.79 10.65 15.69
C HIS A 205 -19.82 9.55 16.02
N LYS A 206 -20.55 9.05 15.01
CA LYS A 206 -21.50 7.92 15.16
C LYS A 206 -20.80 6.54 15.19
N HIS A 207 -19.52 6.49 14.92
CA HIS A 207 -18.67 5.30 14.94
C HIS A 207 -17.48 5.56 15.88
N PRO A 208 -17.71 5.55 17.22
CA PRO A 208 -16.71 6.02 18.19
C PRO A 208 -15.40 5.22 18.14
N GLU A 209 -15.46 3.90 17.93
CA GLU A 209 -14.28 3.04 17.83
C GLU A 209 -13.45 3.37 16.56
N PHE A 210 -14.12 3.69 15.46
CA PHE A 210 -13.43 4.12 14.25
C PHE A 210 -12.84 5.53 14.40
N ALA A 211 -13.56 6.44 15.05
CA ALA A 211 -13.03 7.77 15.38
C ALA A 211 -11.79 7.68 16.29
N GLU A 212 -11.80 6.77 17.27
CA GLU A 212 -10.64 6.49 18.13
C GLU A 212 -9.48 5.88 17.31
N ALA A 213 -9.75 4.97 16.38
CA ALA A 213 -8.75 4.44 15.47
C ALA A 213 -8.08 5.53 14.63
N ILE A 214 -8.83 6.54 14.20
CA ILE A 214 -8.27 7.73 13.52
C ILE A 214 -7.44 8.57 14.48
N ALA A 215 -7.93 8.81 15.70
CA ALA A 215 -7.26 9.66 16.69
C ALA A 215 -5.90 9.12 17.12
N THR A 216 -5.78 7.82 17.33
CA THR A 216 -4.58 7.15 17.85
C THR A 216 -3.64 6.62 16.74
N ARG A 217 -3.99 6.85 15.46
CA ARG A 217 -3.20 6.38 14.31
C ARG A 217 -1.73 6.78 14.35
N ALA A 218 -1.43 8.02 14.74
CA ALA A 218 -0.06 8.53 14.75
C ALA A 218 0.78 7.81 15.82
N GLU A 219 0.24 7.63 17.01
CA GLU A 219 0.89 6.93 18.11
C GLU A 219 1.16 5.47 17.75
N ARG A 220 0.14 4.74 17.26
CA ARG A 220 0.31 3.34 16.82
C ARG A 220 1.35 3.18 15.72
N TYR A 221 1.36 4.09 14.75
CA TYR A 221 2.37 4.09 13.68
C TYR A 221 3.79 4.22 14.24
N ASN A 222 4.02 5.19 15.13
CA ASN A 222 5.34 5.45 15.70
C ASN A 222 5.81 4.27 16.58
N LYS A 223 4.92 3.68 17.36
CA LYS A 223 5.19 2.48 18.15
C LYS A 223 5.57 1.31 17.24
N CYS A 224 4.78 1.06 16.19
CA CYS A 224 5.04 0.01 15.20
C CYS A 224 6.42 0.18 14.53
N ILE A 225 6.81 1.40 14.17
CA ILE A 225 8.15 1.68 13.61
C ILE A 225 9.25 1.38 14.62
N ALA A 226 9.10 1.76 15.91
CA ALA A 226 10.10 1.48 16.93
C ALA A 226 10.32 -0.05 17.08
N GLU A 227 9.24 -0.81 17.25
CA GLU A 227 9.28 -2.28 17.35
C GLU A 227 9.87 -2.95 16.09
N LEU A 228 9.52 -2.44 14.90
CA LEU A 228 10.08 -2.94 13.63
C LEU A 228 11.60 -2.70 13.54
N MET A 229 12.08 -1.55 14.04
CA MET A 229 13.52 -1.23 14.01
C MET A 229 14.30 -2.09 15.02
N GLU A 230 13.71 -2.49 16.15
CA GLU A 230 14.29 -3.46 17.07
C GLU A 230 14.45 -4.82 16.38
N LEU A 231 13.40 -5.34 15.75
CA LEU A 231 13.47 -6.60 15.01
C LEU A 231 14.49 -6.55 13.84
N LYS A 232 14.61 -5.40 13.18
CA LYS A 232 15.65 -5.18 12.17
C LYS A 232 17.06 -5.27 12.76
N ALA A 233 17.29 -4.64 13.91
CA ALA A 233 18.59 -4.66 14.59
C ALA A 233 18.97 -6.08 15.04
N GLU A 234 17.98 -6.89 15.41
CA GLU A 234 18.14 -8.31 15.75
C GLU A 234 18.31 -9.22 14.52
N GLY A 235 18.20 -8.69 13.31
CA GLY A 235 18.28 -9.45 12.07
C GLY A 235 17.08 -10.37 11.80
N LYS A 236 15.94 -10.15 12.49
CA LYS A 236 14.71 -10.94 12.35
C LYS A 236 13.87 -10.52 11.13
N VAL A 237 14.04 -9.29 10.68
CA VAL A 237 13.35 -8.76 9.50
C VAL A 237 14.33 -7.99 8.61
N PHE A 238 14.08 -7.97 7.30
CA PHE A 238 14.81 -7.13 6.36
C PHE A 238 13.94 -5.92 5.99
N VAL A 239 14.44 -4.70 6.21
CA VAL A 239 13.63 -3.49 6.06
C VAL A 239 14.24 -2.54 5.04
N PHE A 240 13.53 -2.27 3.97
CA PHE A 240 13.81 -1.19 3.04
C PHE A 240 13.20 0.11 3.55
N THR A 241 14.03 1.14 3.77
CA THR A 241 13.59 2.46 4.23
C THR A 241 14.23 3.52 3.34
N PRO A 242 13.47 4.38 2.66
CA PRO A 242 14.07 5.43 1.84
C PRO A 242 14.81 6.45 2.71
N LYS A 243 15.91 7.01 2.20
CA LYS A 243 16.57 8.18 2.84
C LYS A 243 15.84 9.48 2.52
N THR A 244 15.19 9.53 1.35
CA THR A 244 14.44 10.69 0.85
C THR A 244 13.30 10.25 -0.05
N THR A 245 12.26 11.05 -0.14
CA THR A 245 11.18 10.91 -1.14
C THR A 245 11.29 11.92 -2.28
N PHE A 246 12.37 12.68 -2.37
CA PHE A 246 12.58 13.76 -3.34
C PHE A 246 11.42 14.76 -3.40
N GLY A 247 10.78 15.03 -2.25
CA GLY A 247 9.62 15.91 -2.16
C GLY A 247 8.31 15.32 -2.69
N VAL A 248 8.28 14.03 -3.07
CA VAL A 248 7.04 13.36 -3.49
C VAL A 248 6.06 13.31 -2.31
N GLY A 249 4.94 14.01 -2.48
CA GLY A 249 3.83 14.06 -1.54
C GLY A 249 2.83 12.91 -1.72
N ARG A 250 1.65 13.06 -1.11
CA ARG A 250 0.57 12.06 -1.20
C ARG A 250 -0.08 12.02 -2.60
N THR A 251 -0.26 13.18 -3.20
CA THR A 251 -0.96 13.37 -4.49
C THR A 251 0.00 13.87 -5.58
N GLU A 252 1.26 13.47 -5.54
CA GLU A 252 2.22 13.80 -6.59
C GLU A 252 1.85 13.09 -7.88
N GLY A 253 1.85 13.84 -8.99
CA GLY A 253 1.54 13.34 -10.32
C GLY A 253 2.61 13.70 -11.35
N ASP A 254 3.70 14.37 -10.95
CA ASP A 254 4.81 14.70 -11.87
C ASP A 254 5.56 13.41 -12.27
N PRO A 255 5.50 13.00 -13.55
CA PRO A 255 6.10 11.75 -13.99
C PRO A 255 7.63 11.71 -13.81
N VAL A 256 8.30 12.86 -13.87
CA VAL A 256 9.77 12.93 -13.68
C VAL A 256 10.13 12.64 -12.23
N LYS A 257 9.41 13.23 -11.28
CA LYS A 257 9.63 12.96 -9.86
C LYS A 257 9.28 11.51 -9.48
N LEU A 258 8.18 10.99 -10.03
CA LEU A 258 7.74 9.62 -9.78
C LEU A 258 8.74 8.61 -10.35
N ARG A 259 9.25 8.83 -11.57
CA ARG A 259 10.32 8.00 -12.14
C ARG A 259 11.57 8.04 -11.27
N LYS A 260 12.02 9.23 -10.87
CA LYS A 260 13.20 9.37 -9.99
C LYS A 260 13.05 8.59 -8.69
N LEU A 261 11.85 8.62 -8.10
CA LEU A 261 11.56 7.89 -6.87
C LEU A 261 11.53 6.36 -7.10
N TYR A 262 10.98 5.90 -8.23
CA TYR A 262 11.01 4.51 -8.64
C TYR A 262 12.44 4.03 -8.85
N ASP A 263 13.24 4.74 -9.67
CA ASP A 263 14.64 4.38 -9.97
C ASP A 263 15.48 4.30 -8.69
N TYR A 264 15.21 5.20 -7.73
CA TYR A 264 15.83 5.14 -6.41
C TYR A 264 15.46 3.87 -5.64
N GLY A 265 14.19 3.47 -5.63
CA GLY A 265 13.73 2.23 -5.01
C GLY A 265 14.37 1.00 -5.67
N TYR A 266 14.37 0.95 -6.99
CA TYR A 266 14.99 -0.12 -7.78
C TYR A 266 16.47 -0.27 -7.47
N ASN A 267 17.23 0.82 -7.56
CA ASN A 267 18.67 0.81 -7.28
C ASN A 267 18.96 0.47 -5.81
N HIS A 268 18.11 0.93 -4.87
CA HIS A 268 18.27 0.58 -3.45
C HIS A 268 18.14 -0.93 -3.24
N ALA A 269 17.18 -1.58 -3.89
CA ALA A 269 17.05 -3.04 -3.82
C ALA A 269 18.25 -3.75 -4.46
N LYS A 270 18.70 -3.29 -5.63
CA LYS A 270 19.89 -3.88 -6.29
C LYS A 270 21.14 -3.76 -5.43
N TRP A 271 21.41 -2.62 -4.80
CA TRP A 271 22.55 -2.44 -3.90
C TRP A 271 22.48 -3.29 -2.63
N ALA A 272 21.26 -3.54 -2.14
CA ALA A 272 21.05 -4.34 -0.94
C ALA A 272 20.86 -5.84 -1.24
N MET A 273 20.92 -6.26 -2.50
CA MET A 273 20.54 -7.61 -2.93
C MET A 273 21.39 -8.71 -2.29
N ASP A 274 22.70 -8.52 -2.20
CA ASP A 274 23.59 -9.50 -1.57
C ASP A 274 23.31 -9.66 -0.08
N ASP A 275 23.03 -8.57 0.62
CA ASP A 275 22.69 -8.61 2.04
C ASP A 275 21.29 -9.21 2.25
N LEU A 276 20.35 -8.95 1.35
CA LEU A 276 19.03 -9.58 1.35
C LEU A 276 19.16 -11.10 1.14
N LYS A 277 19.93 -11.54 0.15
CA LYS A 277 20.18 -12.98 -0.10
C LYS A 277 20.83 -13.66 1.11
N LYS A 278 21.80 -13.01 1.75
CA LYS A 278 22.40 -13.53 3.00
C LYS A 278 21.36 -13.65 4.12
N TYR A 279 20.44 -12.67 4.24
CA TYR A 279 19.36 -12.74 5.22
C TYR A 279 18.41 -13.89 4.93
N LEU A 280 18.06 -14.13 3.67
CA LEU A 280 17.14 -15.21 3.26
C LEU A 280 17.74 -16.61 3.46
N CYS A 281 19.07 -16.76 3.38
CA CYS A 281 19.77 -18.03 3.57
C CYS A 281 20.05 -18.40 5.04
N LYS A 282 19.90 -17.47 5.98
CA LYS A 282 20.02 -17.73 7.43
C LYS A 282 18.79 -18.44 7.97
#